data_5b2bd4932fe685093617731b4f1b1926
#
_entry.id   5b2bd4932fe685093617731b4f1b1926
#
_cell.length_a   1.000
_cell.length_b   1.000
_cell.length_c   1.000
_cell.angle_alpha   90.00
_cell.angle_beta   90.00
_cell.angle_gamma   90.00
#
_symmetry.space_group_name_H-M   'P 1'
#
loop_
_entity.id
_entity.type
_entity.pdbx_description
1 polymer ?
#
loop_
_entity_poly.entity_id
_entity_poly.type
_entity_poly.pdbx_seq_one_letter_code
_entity_poly.pdbx_strand_id
1 'polypeptide(L)'
;MRVLVVEDERALLRALAMNLTARGYEVTEADSGTRALTAAASKEHDVILLDLGLPDISGLDVIKGVRAYAATPIVVLSARTATAEKVAALDLGADDFVTKPFSIDELLARLRAATRRGGTQAESSDIVTVGNTTVDLAAKTVSGADGAAIHLTPTEWNLLETLLRHPSKLITGRALLTQLRGTPDHTDPSYLRIYIAQLRKKLEPEPARPRHLITEPGMGYRFQP
;
A
#
# COMPACT_ATOMS: atom_id res chain seq x y z
N MET A 1 -2.56 7.32 18.66
CA MET A 1 -2.97 7.09 17.26
C MET A 1 -4.43 6.66 17.25
N ARG A 2 -5.28 7.37 16.50
CA ARG A 2 -6.73 7.18 16.43
C ARG A 2 -7.07 6.28 15.24
N VAL A 3 -7.74 5.17 15.49
CA VAL A 3 -8.11 4.16 14.48
C VAL A 3 -9.63 4.07 14.39
N LEU A 4 -10.18 4.25 13.20
CA LEU A 4 -11.57 3.89 12.93
C LEU A 4 -11.58 2.43 12.45
N VAL A 5 -12.27 1.56 13.18
CA VAL A 5 -12.46 0.14 12.82
C VAL A 5 -13.88 -0.04 12.31
N VAL A 6 -13.98 -0.51 11.06
CA VAL A 6 -15.26 -0.72 10.35
C VAL A 6 -15.37 -2.21 10.03
N GLU A 7 -16.27 -2.91 10.72
CA GLU A 7 -16.46 -4.35 10.63
C GLU A 7 -17.88 -4.70 11.12
N ASP A 8 -18.66 -5.42 10.35
CA ASP A 8 -20.03 -5.79 10.69
C ASP A 8 -20.11 -7.01 11.62
N GLU A 9 -19.11 -7.90 11.56
CA GLU A 9 -19.03 -9.03 12.47
C GLU A 9 -18.65 -8.55 13.88
N ARG A 10 -19.64 -8.47 14.77
CA ARG A 10 -19.47 -7.94 16.14
C ARG A 10 -18.37 -8.62 16.95
N ALA A 11 -18.14 -9.92 16.73
CA ALA A 11 -17.11 -10.66 17.45
C ALA A 11 -15.71 -10.18 17.03
N LEU A 12 -15.49 -10.02 15.71
CA LEU A 12 -14.24 -9.55 15.15
C LEU A 12 -14.02 -8.07 15.48
N LEU A 13 -15.05 -7.22 15.35
CA LEU A 13 -14.99 -5.80 15.70
C LEU A 13 -14.50 -5.61 17.16
N ARG A 14 -15.11 -6.31 18.10
CA ARG A 14 -14.70 -6.27 19.51
C ARG A 14 -13.28 -6.77 19.73
N ALA A 15 -12.92 -7.89 19.09
CA ALA A 15 -11.58 -8.46 19.21
C ALA A 15 -10.51 -7.49 18.69
N LEU A 16 -10.76 -6.82 17.56
CA LEU A 16 -9.89 -5.79 17.00
C LEU A 16 -9.79 -4.58 17.94
N ALA A 17 -10.92 -4.07 18.42
CA ALA A 17 -10.95 -2.93 19.33
C ALA A 17 -10.17 -3.21 20.62
N MET A 18 -10.38 -4.36 21.25
CA MET A 18 -9.65 -4.76 22.46
C MET A 18 -8.13 -4.87 22.21
N ASN A 19 -7.73 -5.54 21.12
CA ASN A 19 -6.33 -5.73 20.79
C ASN A 19 -5.60 -4.41 20.47
N LEU A 20 -6.25 -3.51 19.76
CA LEU A 20 -5.72 -2.20 19.43
C LEU A 20 -5.63 -1.31 20.70
N THR A 21 -6.70 -1.25 21.50
CA THR A 21 -6.72 -0.48 22.73
C THR A 21 -5.65 -0.95 23.73
N ALA A 22 -5.47 -2.26 23.88
CA ALA A 22 -4.42 -2.82 24.73
C ALA A 22 -2.99 -2.42 24.30
N ARG A 23 -2.83 -1.94 23.06
CA ARG A 23 -1.56 -1.45 22.48
C ARG A 23 -1.48 0.07 22.38
N GLY A 24 -2.40 0.78 23.07
CA GLY A 24 -2.38 2.24 23.17
C GLY A 24 -3.00 2.99 21.99
N TYR A 25 -3.79 2.30 21.14
CA TYR A 25 -4.58 2.97 20.11
C TYR A 25 -5.91 3.47 20.70
N GLU A 26 -6.36 4.63 20.26
CA GLU A 26 -7.71 5.12 20.49
C GLU A 26 -8.60 4.62 19.37
N VAL A 27 -9.60 3.79 19.70
CA VAL A 27 -10.43 3.10 18.71
C VAL A 27 -11.83 3.69 18.66
N THR A 28 -12.28 4.03 17.45
CA THR A 28 -13.68 4.31 17.14
C THR A 28 -14.23 3.11 16.38
N GLU A 29 -15.38 2.59 16.80
CA GLU A 29 -16.02 1.42 16.20
C GLU A 29 -17.19 1.82 15.29
N ALA A 30 -17.29 1.20 14.12
CA ALA A 30 -18.43 1.30 13.21
C ALA A 30 -18.79 -0.09 12.69
N ASP A 31 -20.06 -0.48 12.80
CA ASP A 31 -20.59 -1.77 12.37
C ASP A 31 -21.30 -1.71 11.01
N SER A 32 -21.18 -0.59 10.31
CA SER A 32 -21.78 -0.35 8.99
C SER A 32 -21.08 0.76 8.23
N GLY A 33 -21.25 0.79 6.91
CA GLY A 33 -20.62 1.79 6.07
C GLY A 33 -21.16 3.22 6.30
N THR A 34 -22.46 3.36 6.56
CA THR A 34 -23.06 4.65 6.90
C THR A 34 -22.48 5.23 8.20
N ARG A 35 -22.32 4.38 9.22
CA ARG A 35 -21.69 4.80 10.48
C ARG A 35 -20.21 5.13 10.28
N ALA A 36 -19.53 4.37 9.42
CA ALA A 36 -18.14 4.63 9.07
C ALA A 36 -17.96 6.02 8.42
N LEU A 37 -18.80 6.38 7.44
CA LEU A 37 -18.76 7.69 6.80
C LEU A 37 -19.07 8.82 7.80
N THR A 38 -20.04 8.63 8.68
CA THR A 38 -20.37 9.61 9.73
C THR A 38 -19.21 9.79 10.70
N ALA A 39 -18.60 8.70 11.16
CA ALA A 39 -17.46 8.73 12.07
C ALA A 39 -16.24 9.38 11.42
N ALA A 40 -15.94 9.04 10.16
CA ALA A 40 -14.82 9.59 9.42
C ALA A 40 -14.97 11.10 9.15
N ALA A 41 -16.21 11.60 8.98
CA ALA A 41 -16.48 13.02 8.79
C ALA A 41 -16.47 13.83 10.11
N SER A 42 -16.80 13.21 11.24
CA SER A 42 -16.98 13.90 12.53
C SER A 42 -15.71 13.98 13.37
N LYS A 43 -14.73 13.11 13.14
CA LYS A 43 -13.47 13.05 13.90
C LYS A 43 -12.29 12.84 12.95
N GLU A 44 -11.16 13.44 13.30
CA GLU A 44 -9.91 13.09 12.64
C GLU A 44 -9.43 11.71 13.12
N HIS A 45 -9.21 10.81 12.17
CA HIS A 45 -8.59 9.51 12.39
C HIS A 45 -7.25 9.46 11.68
N ASP A 46 -6.29 8.81 12.31
CA ASP A 46 -4.94 8.63 11.74
C ASP A 46 -4.93 7.50 10.71
N VAL A 47 -5.88 6.55 10.83
CA VAL A 47 -6.08 5.44 9.88
C VAL A 47 -7.49 4.86 10.01
N ILE A 48 -8.01 4.32 8.90
CA ILE A 48 -9.27 3.60 8.83
C ILE A 48 -8.95 2.13 8.50
N LEU A 49 -9.45 1.22 9.31
CA LEU A 49 -9.46 -0.22 9.06
C LEU A 49 -10.84 -0.60 8.57
N LEU A 50 -10.97 -1.08 7.34
CA LEU A 50 -12.26 -1.19 6.65
C LEU A 50 -12.50 -2.59 6.10
N ASP A 51 -13.54 -3.27 6.54
CA ASP A 51 -14.08 -4.43 5.82
C ASP A 51 -14.88 -3.97 4.58
N LEU A 52 -14.78 -4.74 3.50
CA LEU A 52 -15.56 -4.48 2.28
C LEU A 52 -16.97 -5.07 2.34
N GLY A 53 -17.18 -6.14 3.13
CA GLY A 53 -18.42 -6.88 3.23
C GLY A 53 -19.44 -6.27 4.20
N LEU A 54 -19.73 -4.98 4.09
CA LEU A 54 -20.65 -4.29 5.00
C LEU A 54 -22.12 -4.50 4.61
N PRO A 55 -23.07 -4.47 5.59
CA PRO A 55 -24.45 -4.87 5.38
C PRO A 55 -25.33 -3.82 4.68
N ASP A 56 -24.90 -2.55 4.67
CA ASP A 56 -25.72 -1.41 4.21
C ASP A 56 -25.24 -0.81 2.89
N ILE A 57 -23.96 -0.49 2.79
CA ILE A 57 -23.30 0.02 1.58
C ILE A 57 -21.98 -0.70 1.37
N SER A 58 -21.54 -0.79 0.11
CA SER A 58 -20.27 -1.44 -0.21
C SER A 58 -19.08 -0.71 0.45
N GLY A 59 -18.11 -1.45 0.99
CA GLY A 59 -16.86 -0.86 1.46
C GLY A 59 -16.12 -0.06 0.38
N LEU A 60 -16.31 -0.38 -0.91
CA LEU A 60 -15.80 0.42 -2.02
C LEU A 60 -16.44 1.82 -2.08
N ASP A 61 -17.72 1.93 -1.75
CA ASP A 61 -18.41 3.22 -1.69
C ASP A 61 -18.01 4.02 -0.44
N VAL A 62 -17.68 3.33 0.66
CA VAL A 62 -17.05 3.98 1.83
C VAL A 62 -15.70 4.58 1.45
N ILE A 63 -14.85 3.86 0.70
CA ILE A 63 -13.56 4.40 0.22
C ILE A 63 -13.79 5.66 -0.62
N LYS A 64 -14.68 5.62 -1.60
CA LYS A 64 -15.02 6.79 -2.44
C LYS A 64 -15.51 7.98 -1.60
N GLY A 65 -16.41 7.71 -0.64
CA GLY A 65 -16.96 8.73 0.25
C GLY A 65 -15.87 9.41 1.07
N VAL A 66 -14.97 8.63 1.71
CA VAL A 66 -13.85 9.19 2.48
C VAL A 66 -12.91 9.98 1.57
N ARG A 67 -12.55 9.45 0.39
CA ARG A 67 -11.63 10.10 -0.56
C ARG A 67 -12.16 11.41 -1.14
N ALA A 68 -13.47 11.63 -1.11
CA ALA A 68 -14.05 12.88 -1.55
C ALA A 68 -13.63 14.09 -0.69
N TYR A 69 -13.23 13.87 0.57
CA TYR A 69 -12.89 14.96 1.50
C TYR A 69 -11.63 14.71 2.36
N ALA A 70 -11.10 13.48 2.42
CA ALA A 70 -9.98 13.17 3.31
C ALA A 70 -8.94 12.26 2.65
N ALA A 71 -7.67 12.49 3.01
CA ALA A 71 -6.54 11.66 2.64
C ALA A 71 -6.17 10.65 3.74
N THR A 72 -7.03 10.45 4.76
CA THR A 72 -6.80 9.50 5.85
C THR A 72 -6.46 8.12 5.31
N PRO A 73 -5.35 7.48 5.71
CA PRO A 73 -4.98 6.16 5.25
C PRO A 73 -6.09 5.12 5.48
N ILE A 74 -6.36 4.28 4.47
CA ILE A 74 -7.36 3.20 4.52
C ILE A 74 -6.66 1.87 4.29
N VAL A 75 -6.74 0.98 5.29
CA VAL A 75 -6.29 -0.41 5.22
C VAL A 75 -7.52 -1.31 5.13
N VAL A 76 -7.65 -2.06 4.04
CA VAL A 76 -8.80 -2.91 3.78
C VAL A 76 -8.65 -4.28 4.44
N LEU A 77 -9.66 -4.77 5.13
CA LEU A 77 -9.81 -6.17 5.51
C LEU A 77 -10.54 -6.91 4.39
N SER A 78 -10.01 -8.02 3.90
CA SER A 78 -10.59 -8.69 2.73
C SER A 78 -10.47 -10.21 2.83
N ALA A 79 -11.49 -10.93 2.34
CA ALA A 79 -11.42 -12.38 2.20
C ALA A 79 -10.35 -12.80 1.18
N ARG A 80 -9.81 -14.01 1.33
CA ARG A 80 -8.72 -14.56 0.52
C ARG A 80 -9.04 -14.61 -0.98
N THR A 81 -10.30 -14.82 -1.32
CA THR A 81 -10.80 -15.03 -2.69
C THR A 81 -11.15 -13.74 -3.45
N ALA A 82 -11.16 -12.60 -2.77
CA ALA A 82 -11.66 -11.34 -3.32
C ALA A 82 -10.56 -10.51 -4.04
N THR A 83 -9.76 -11.11 -4.94
CA THR A 83 -8.66 -10.40 -5.62
C THR A 83 -9.15 -9.21 -6.44
N ALA A 84 -10.27 -9.36 -7.17
CA ALA A 84 -10.84 -8.27 -7.97
C ALA A 84 -11.30 -7.09 -7.08
N GLU A 85 -11.92 -7.36 -5.94
CA GLU A 85 -12.34 -6.33 -4.99
C GLU A 85 -11.15 -5.61 -4.35
N LYS A 86 -10.06 -6.33 -4.04
CA LYS A 86 -8.83 -5.73 -3.51
C LYS A 86 -8.21 -4.76 -4.52
N VAL A 87 -8.15 -5.16 -5.80
CA VAL A 87 -7.65 -4.29 -6.87
C VAL A 87 -8.55 -3.07 -7.01
N ALA A 88 -9.89 -3.25 -7.03
CA ALA A 88 -10.83 -2.15 -7.10
C ALA A 88 -10.69 -1.19 -5.90
N ALA A 89 -10.52 -1.71 -4.69
CA ALA A 89 -10.32 -0.89 -3.49
C ALA A 89 -9.04 -0.04 -3.59
N LEU A 90 -7.92 -0.63 -4.06
CA LEU A 90 -6.66 0.09 -4.26
C LEU A 90 -6.77 1.15 -5.36
N ASP A 91 -7.44 0.84 -6.47
CA ASP A 91 -7.69 1.79 -7.57
C ASP A 91 -8.58 2.96 -7.13
N LEU A 92 -9.48 2.74 -6.16
CA LEU A 92 -10.31 3.76 -5.53
C LEU A 92 -9.59 4.56 -4.43
N GLY A 93 -8.37 4.18 -4.10
CA GLY A 93 -7.52 4.91 -3.17
C GLY A 93 -7.33 4.29 -1.80
N ALA A 94 -7.67 3.01 -1.58
CA ALA A 94 -7.18 2.30 -0.41
C ALA A 94 -5.64 2.25 -0.43
N ASP A 95 -5.02 2.30 0.75
CA ASP A 95 -3.56 2.37 0.87
C ASP A 95 -2.89 1.00 0.97
N ASP A 96 -3.58 0.05 1.60
CA ASP A 96 -3.14 -1.33 1.73
C ASP A 96 -4.32 -2.27 2.04
N PHE A 97 -4.06 -3.57 2.13
CA PHE A 97 -5.06 -4.56 2.56
C PHE A 97 -4.44 -5.63 3.46
N VAL A 98 -5.28 -6.28 4.25
CA VAL A 98 -4.97 -7.45 5.08
C VAL A 98 -5.93 -8.56 4.71
N THR A 99 -5.41 -9.74 4.42
CA THR A 99 -6.25 -10.88 4.02
C THR A 99 -6.72 -11.67 5.21
N LYS A 100 -8.03 -11.87 5.35
CA LYS A 100 -8.63 -12.75 6.37
C LYS A 100 -8.38 -14.24 6.00
N PRO A 101 -7.95 -15.11 6.94
CA PRO A 101 -7.57 -14.80 8.32
C PRO A 101 -6.17 -14.19 8.41
N PHE A 102 -5.97 -13.27 9.36
CA PHE A 102 -4.72 -12.57 9.60
C PHE A 102 -4.26 -12.67 11.06
N SER A 103 -2.98 -12.48 11.30
CA SER A 103 -2.46 -12.28 12.65
C SER A 103 -2.57 -10.82 13.07
N ILE A 104 -2.69 -10.58 14.37
CA ILE A 104 -2.72 -9.21 14.90
C ILE A 104 -1.39 -8.48 14.61
N ASP A 105 -0.28 -9.20 14.57
CA ASP A 105 1.04 -8.62 14.31
C ASP A 105 1.17 -8.15 12.86
N GLU A 106 0.62 -8.91 11.89
CA GLU A 106 0.53 -8.50 10.49
C GLU A 106 -0.32 -7.23 10.36
N LEU A 107 -1.50 -7.22 10.97
CA LEU A 107 -2.39 -6.05 10.97
C LEU A 107 -1.67 -4.81 11.50
N LEU A 108 -1.02 -4.92 12.65
CA LEU A 108 -0.28 -3.81 13.27
C LEU A 108 0.89 -3.32 12.41
N ALA A 109 1.60 -4.24 11.74
CA ALA A 109 2.67 -3.87 10.84
C ALA A 109 2.14 -3.02 9.66
N ARG A 110 0.99 -3.40 9.09
CA ARG A 110 0.36 -2.66 8.00
C ARG A 110 -0.24 -1.33 8.45
N LEU A 111 -0.86 -1.27 9.64
CA LEU A 111 -1.33 -0.02 10.22
C LEU A 111 -0.19 0.98 10.41
N ARG A 112 0.95 0.52 10.99
CA ARG A 112 2.16 1.37 11.13
C ARG A 112 2.72 1.82 9.77
N ALA A 113 2.71 0.95 8.77
CA ALA A 113 3.18 1.28 7.43
C ALA A 113 2.28 2.34 6.76
N ALA A 114 0.96 2.21 6.90
CA ALA A 114 0.00 3.14 6.34
C ALA A 114 0.08 4.53 7.01
N THR A 115 0.28 4.59 8.34
CA THR A 115 0.29 5.85 9.10
C THR A 115 1.64 6.57 9.09
N ARG A 116 2.73 5.90 8.75
CA ARG A 116 4.06 6.52 8.63
C ARG A 116 4.10 7.73 7.68
N ARG A 117 3.07 7.94 6.86
CA ARG A 117 2.93 9.08 5.93
C ARG A 117 2.25 10.31 6.52
N GLY A 118 1.57 10.20 7.68
CA GLY A 118 0.88 11.32 8.34
C GLY A 118 1.72 12.09 9.35
N GLY A 119 2.85 11.55 9.75
CA GLY A 119 3.73 12.15 10.74
C GLY A 119 5.09 12.48 10.15
N THR A 120 5.36 13.75 10.01
CA THR A 120 6.57 14.38 9.48
C THR A 120 6.80 14.15 7.98
N GLN A 121 6.81 15.24 7.21
CA GLN A 121 7.83 15.41 6.18
C GLN A 121 9.19 15.11 6.86
N ALA A 122 9.56 13.84 6.96
CA ALA A 122 10.95 13.52 6.84
C ALA A 122 11.32 14.17 5.51
N GLU A 123 12.26 15.09 5.53
CA GLU A 123 13.01 15.48 4.36
C GLU A 123 13.19 14.18 3.57
N SER A 124 12.52 14.08 2.44
CA SER A 124 12.69 12.94 1.57
C SER A 124 14.16 13.03 1.19
N SER A 125 15.00 12.26 1.89
CA SER A 125 16.34 12.07 1.38
C SER A 125 16.08 11.44 0.02
N ASP A 126 16.39 12.18 -1.05
CA ASP A 126 16.25 11.68 -2.41
C ASP A 126 17.12 10.43 -2.62
N ILE A 127 17.78 9.98 -1.55
CA ILE A 127 18.64 8.80 -1.49
C ILE A 127 17.89 7.66 -0.78
N VAL A 128 17.64 6.59 -1.48
CA VAL A 128 16.96 5.37 -0.98
C VAL A 128 17.90 4.17 -1.14
N THR A 129 18.03 3.35 -0.10
CA THR A 129 18.79 2.10 -0.17
C THR A 129 17.87 0.95 -0.56
N VAL A 130 18.28 0.15 -1.53
CA VAL A 130 17.60 -1.08 -1.98
C VAL A 130 18.61 -2.22 -1.92
N GLY A 131 18.55 -3.05 -0.89
CA GLY A 131 19.56 -4.08 -0.66
C GLY A 131 20.95 -3.46 -0.46
N ASN A 132 21.87 -3.78 -1.38
CA ASN A 132 23.23 -3.26 -1.39
C ASN A 132 23.42 -2.09 -2.38
N THR A 133 22.34 -1.55 -2.93
CA THR A 133 22.39 -0.45 -3.90
C THR A 133 21.86 0.84 -3.30
N THR A 134 22.40 1.96 -3.75
CA THR A 134 21.94 3.30 -3.39
C THR A 134 21.30 3.97 -4.59
N VAL A 135 20.07 4.41 -4.44
CA VAL A 135 19.29 5.12 -5.47
C VAL A 135 19.16 6.58 -5.05
N ASP A 136 19.70 7.48 -5.87
CA ASP A 136 19.50 8.93 -5.74
C ASP A 136 18.39 9.36 -6.70
N LEU A 137 17.23 9.70 -6.15
CA LEU A 137 16.04 10.09 -6.91
C LEU A 137 16.18 11.48 -7.53
N ALA A 138 16.95 12.39 -6.90
CA ALA A 138 17.18 13.74 -7.42
C ALA A 138 18.18 13.72 -8.58
N ALA A 139 19.31 13.04 -8.39
CA ALA A 139 20.33 12.90 -9.42
C ALA A 139 19.95 11.88 -10.52
N LYS A 140 18.92 11.07 -10.30
CA LYS A 140 18.52 9.94 -11.16
C LYS A 140 19.67 8.96 -11.42
N THR A 141 20.37 8.59 -10.35
CA THR A 141 21.49 7.64 -10.40
C THR A 141 21.28 6.46 -9.48
N VAL A 142 21.86 5.34 -9.85
CA VAL A 142 21.91 4.13 -9.03
C VAL A 142 23.36 3.67 -8.94
N SER A 143 23.82 3.37 -7.73
CA SER A 143 25.18 2.86 -7.48
C SER A 143 25.14 1.57 -6.66
N GLY A 144 26.02 0.65 -7.01
CA GLY A 144 26.24 -0.60 -6.25
C GLY A 144 27.01 -0.35 -4.94
N ALA A 145 27.17 -1.39 -4.13
CA ALA A 145 27.94 -1.33 -2.89
C ALA A 145 29.43 -0.95 -3.11
N ASP A 146 29.96 -1.23 -4.29
CA ASP A 146 31.31 -0.88 -4.74
C ASP A 146 31.40 0.53 -5.33
N GLY A 147 30.29 1.29 -5.34
CA GLY A 147 30.21 2.60 -5.97
C GLY A 147 30.07 2.57 -7.50
N ALA A 148 30.04 1.39 -8.12
CA ALA A 148 29.85 1.28 -9.57
C ALA A 148 28.45 1.73 -9.97
N ALA A 149 28.35 2.50 -11.07
CA ALA A 149 27.08 2.97 -11.59
C ALA A 149 26.27 1.80 -12.19
N ILE A 150 25.00 1.72 -11.78
CA ILE A 150 24.03 0.77 -12.33
C ILE A 150 23.11 1.51 -13.29
N HIS A 151 23.18 1.16 -14.58
CA HIS A 151 22.36 1.79 -15.60
C HIS A 151 20.94 1.22 -15.63
N LEU A 152 19.96 2.12 -15.50
CA LEU A 152 18.54 1.81 -15.71
C LEU A 152 18.07 2.48 -17.02
N THR A 153 17.22 1.77 -17.75
CA THR A 153 16.49 2.36 -18.87
C THR A 153 15.47 3.37 -18.37
N PRO A 154 14.97 4.31 -19.19
CA PRO A 154 13.95 5.28 -18.78
C PRO A 154 12.69 4.60 -18.21
N THR A 155 12.27 3.47 -18.77
CA THR A 155 11.10 2.70 -18.29
C THR A 155 11.36 2.04 -16.93
N GLU A 156 12.52 1.42 -16.76
CA GLU A 156 12.94 0.85 -15.47
C GLU A 156 13.03 1.94 -14.40
N TRP A 157 13.58 3.12 -14.76
CA TRP A 157 13.68 4.26 -13.85
C TRP A 157 12.30 4.74 -13.40
N ASN A 158 11.37 4.99 -14.32
CA ASN A 158 10.03 5.47 -14.00
C ASN A 158 9.27 4.49 -13.10
N LEU A 159 9.44 3.19 -13.35
CA LEU A 159 8.84 2.14 -12.54
C LEU A 159 9.44 2.10 -11.14
N LEU A 160 10.77 2.15 -11.03
CA LEU A 160 11.49 2.17 -9.77
C LEU A 160 11.13 3.41 -8.95
N GLU A 161 11.22 4.60 -9.54
CA GLU A 161 10.89 5.86 -8.88
C GLU A 161 9.47 5.86 -8.33
N THR A 162 8.50 5.36 -9.11
CA THR A 162 7.11 5.23 -8.66
C THR A 162 6.99 4.35 -7.42
N LEU A 163 7.70 3.24 -7.37
CA LEU A 163 7.69 2.34 -6.22
C LEU A 163 8.40 2.94 -5.00
N LEU A 164 9.57 3.58 -5.20
CA LEU A 164 10.37 4.17 -4.12
C LEU A 164 9.70 5.39 -3.48
N ARG A 165 8.96 6.18 -4.26
CA ARG A 165 8.17 7.32 -3.73
C ARG A 165 6.97 6.88 -2.89
N HIS A 166 6.61 5.58 -2.93
CA HIS A 166 5.50 5.01 -2.17
C HIS A 166 5.94 3.79 -1.35
N PRO A 167 6.89 3.96 -0.40
CA PRO A 167 7.45 2.85 0.36
C PRO A 167 6.35 2.13 1.15
N SER A 168 6.41 0.80 1.13
CA SER A 168 5.45 -0.12 1.76
C SER A 168 4.02 -0.06 1.20
N LYS A 169 3.74 0.78 0.20
CA LYS A 169 2.43 0.83 -0.47
C LYS A 169 2.36 -0.20 -1.59
N LEU A 170 1.24 -0.91 -1.66
CA LEU A 170 0.92 -1.71 -2.84
C LEU A 170 0.43 -0.77 -3.96
N ILE A 171 1.08 -0.87 -5.11
CA ILE A 171 0.69 -0.15 -6.33
C ILE A 171 0.17 -1.18 -7.32
N THR A 172 -1.07 -0.99 -7.79
CA THR A 172 -1.69 -1.94 -8.72
C THR A 172 -0.94 -1.98 -10.05
N GLY A 173 -0.97 -3.13 -10.72
CA GLY A 173 -0.38 -3.25 -12.06
C GLY A 173 -0.95 -2.23 -13.03
N ARG A 174 -2.25 -1.91 -12.91
CA ARG A 174 -2.93 -0.90 -13.71
C ARG A 174 -2.37 0.51 -13.46
N ALA A 175 -2.18 0.90 -12.19
CA ALA A 175 -1.63 2.19 -11.83
C ALA A 175 -0.19 2.34 -12.36
N LEU A 176 0.65 1.29 -12.24
CA LEU A 176 2.00 1.29 -12.77
C LEU A 176 2.01 1.42 -14.31
N LEU A 177 1.16 0.70 -15.02
CA LEU A 177 1.01 0.82 -16.47
C LEU A 177 0.57 2.23 -16.90
N THR A 178 -0.30 2.87 -16.11
CA THR A 178 -0.74 4.25 -16.39
C THR A 178 0.43 5.24 -16.27
N GLN A 179 1.34 5.06 -15.34
CA GLN A 179 2.55 5.88 -15.19
C GLN A 179 3.54 5.69 -16.36
N LEU A 180 3.53 4.51 -16.99
CA LEU A 180 4.37 4.19 -18.14
C LEU A 180 3.77 4.65 -19.49
N ARG A 181 2.57 5.27 -19.50
CA ARG A 181 1.94 5.82 -20.72
C ARG A 181 2.80 6.90 -21.33
N GLY A 182 3.39 6.59 -22.44
CA GLY A 182 4.33 7.43 -23.21
C GLY A 182 5.27 6.56 -24.04
N THR A 183 5.27 5.25 -23.79
CA THR A 183 6.01 4.25 -24.57
C THR A 183 5.00 3.40 -25.36
N PRO A 184 5.21 3.17 -26.68
CA PRO A 184 4.18 2.67 -27.62
C PRO A 184 3.56 1.29 -27.32
N ASP A 185 4.16 0.47 -26.45
CA ASP A 185 3.80 -0.97 -26.35
C ASP A 185 3.35 -1.44 -24.94
N HIS A 186 3.04 -0.55 -23.99
CA HIS A 186 2.90 -0.95 -22.57
C HIS A 186 1.45 -1.03 -22.04
N THR A 187 0.53 -1.59 -22.81
CA THR A 187 -0.83 -1.89 -22.33
C THR A 187 -0.97 -3.29 -21.72
N ASP A 188 -0.03 -4.20 -21.99
CA ASP A 188 -0.07 -5.58 -21.51
C ASP A 188 0.61 -5.71 -20.13
N PRO A 189 -0.09 -6.24 -19.09
CA PRO A 189 0.48 -6.50 -17.77
C PRO A 189 1.72 -7.41 -17.77
N SER A 190 1.95 -8.19 -18.83
CA SER A 190 3.14 -9.04 -18.96
C SER A 190 4.44 -8.24 -18.99
N TYR A 191 4.43 -7.04 -19.56
CA TYR A 191 5.61 -6.18 -19.61
C TYR A 191 6.09 -5.74 -18.21
N LEU A 192 5.18 -5.47 -17.28
CA LEU A 192 5.56 -5.15 -15.90
C LEU A 192 6.40 -6.25 -15.26
N ARG A 193 6.05 -7.52 -15.52
CA ARG A 193 6.82 -8.66 -14.99
C ARG A 193 8.24 -8.68 -15.50
N ILE A 194 8.44 -8.32 -16.78
CA ILE A 194 9.77 -8.27 -17.40
C ILE A 194 10.60 -7.15 -16.76
N TYR A 195 10.06 -5.94 -16.65
CA TYR A 195 10.78 -4.81 -16.05
C TYR A 195 11.08 -5.02 -14.58
N ILE A 196 10.12 -5.55 -13.80
CA ILE A 196 10.36 -5.89 -12.40
C ILE A 196 11.44 -6.98 -12.27
N ALA A 197 11.43 -7.98 -13.14
CA ALA A 197 12.47 -9.02 -13.15
C ALA A 197 13.86 -8.43 -13.48
N GLN A 198 13.93 -7.47 -14.39
CA GLN A 198 15.19 -6.78 -14.72
C GLN A 198 15.66 -5.86 -13.59
N LEU A 199 14.74 -5.11 -12.95
CA LEU A 199 15.06 -4.31 -11.77
C LEU A 199 15.60 -5.19 -10.63
N ARG A 200 14.97 -6.34 -10.36
CA ARG A 200 15.44 -7.28 -9.35
C ARG A 200 16.86 -7.78 -9.64
N LYS A 201 17.16 -8.11 -10.90
CA LYS A 201 18.53 -8.53 -11.29
C LYS A 201 19.58 -7.46 -11.03
N LYS A 202 19.20 -6.19 -11.10
CA LYS A 202 20.11 -5.06 -10.91
C LYS A 202 20.22 -4.59 -9.46
N LEU A 203 19.16 -4.75 -8.66
CA LEU A 203 19.03 -4.10 -7.35
C LEU A 203 18.92 -5.08 -6.18
N GLU A 204 18.38 -6.28 -6.39
CA GLU A 204 18.18 -7.25 -5.33
C GLU A 204 19.42 -8.14 -5.15
N PRO A 205 19.82 -8.43 -3.92
CA PRO A 205 20.91 -9.39 -3.67
C PRO A 205 20.59 -10.79 -4.20
N GLU A 206 19.33 -11.21 -4.11
CA GLU A 206 18.81 -12.49 -4.60
C GLU A 206 17.54 -12.26 -5.44
N PRO A 207 17.68 -12.07 -6.78
CA PRO A 207 16.55 -11.72 -7.65
C PRO A 207 15.37 -12.70 -7.65
N ALA A 208 15.66 -14.00 -7.39
CA ALA A 208 14.64 -15.06 -7.31
C ALA A 208 13.84 -15.03 -6.00
N ARG A 209 14.41 -14.41 -4.94
CA ARG A 209 13.79 -14.23 -3.63
C ARG A 209 13.86 -12.77 -3.21
N PRO A 210 13.14 -11.90 -3.90
CA PRO A 210 13.24 -10.47 -3.68
C PRO A 210 12.77 -10.09 -2.28
N ARG A 211 13.49 -9.17 -1.64
CA ARG A 211 13.16 -8.62 -0.32
C ARG A 211 12.58 -7.23 -0.40
N HIS A 212 12.92 -6.49 -1.43
CA HIS A 212 12.54 -5.07 -1.59
C HIS A 212 11.47 -4.86 -2.66
N LEU A 213 11.62 -5.45 -3.84
CA LEU A 213 10.65 -5.34 -4.93
C LEU A 213 9.68 -6.52 -4.91
N ILE A 214 8.69 -6.46 -4.03
CA ILE A 214 7.76 -7.56 -3.76
C ILE A 214 6.65 -7.61 -4.82
N THR A 215 6.29 -8.82 -5.26
CA THR A 215 5.10 -9.07 -6.08
C THR A 215 3.95 -9.51 -5.17
N GLU A 216 2.81 -8.84 -5.27
CA GLU A 216 1.55 -9.30 -4.69
C GLU A 216 0.73 -9.96 -5.82
N PRO A 217 0.62 -11.29 -5.84
CA PRO A 217 0.04 -12.01 -6.98
C PRO A 217 -1.37 -11.55 -7.34
N GLY A 218 -1.59 -11.24 -8.61
CA GLY A 218 -2.87 -10.77 -9.15
C GLY A 218 -3.22 -9.32 -8.82
N MET A 219 -2.39 -8.58 -8.08
CA MET A 219 -2.70 -7.23 -7.62
C MET A 219 -1.69 -6.18 -8.07
N GLY A 220 -0.40 -6.42 -7.88
CA GLY A 220 0.61 -5.42 -8.25
C GLY A 220 1.95 -5.64 -7.57
N TYR A 221 2.61 -4.54 -7.26
CA TYR A 221 3.96 -4.54 -6.72
C TYR A 221 4.10 -3.55 -5.56
N ARG A 222 5.04 -3.85 -4.67
CA ARG A 222 5.35 -3.04 -3.49
C ARG A 222 6.85 -2.90 -3.34
N PHE A 223 7.31 -1.72 -2.99
CA PHE A 223 8.67 -1.53 -2.45
C PHE A 223 8.63 -1.70 -0.94
N GLN A 224 9.45 -2.60 -0.43
CA GLN A 224 9.67 -2.83 1.00
C GLN A 224 11.09 -2.36 1.35
N PRO A 225 11.25 -1.28 2.16
CA PRO A 225 12.54 -0.79 2.62
C PRO A 225 13.36 -1.81 3.39
#